data_d5d66e61c3566cd03cb400f578904ca3
#
_entry.id   d5d66e61c3566cd03cb400f578904ca3
#
_cell.length_a   1.000
_cell.length_b   1.000
_cell.length_c   1.000
_cell.angle_alpha   90.00
_cell.angle_beta   90.00
_cell.angle_gamma   90.00
#
_symmetry.space_group_name_H-M   'P 1'
#
loop_
_entity.id
_entity.type
_entity.pdbx_description
1 polymer ?
#
loop_
_entity_poly.entity_id
_entity_poly.type
_entity_poly.pdbx_seq_one_letter_code
_entity_poly.pdbx_strand_id
1 'polypeptide(L)'
;AQNRDTDYGMMIIPGLAYADTIGSESRKIENCTSMTPQGLAVTKEYTFVSAYCKTKKHKSVIFVLDTQTGQYIKTLVLKDTTHAGGLAYDTKNNVLWVSSYMIDEDEDRSRKASISCLTLDSIEKYDVAQGKPIKYRNTCSVMFPATSFITIYDGHIYAGYWRKDKNSYSMAASYEIVNGGTAISSEEDEAFYIPGRVQGLQVYKNEIIFSISYGIDESRIEVYDTDTGKLSSVNYGTRSEE
;
A
#
# COMPACT_ATOMS: atom_id res chain seq x y z
N ALA A 1 20.44 0.94 -17.62
CA ALA A 1 21.00 0.93 -16.26
C ALA A 1 20.76 2.33 -15.69
N GLN A 2 19.88 2.45 -14.70
CA GLN A 2 19.63 3.72 -14.05
C GLN A 2 20.44 3.78 -12.76
N ASN A 3 21.21 4.85 -12.62
CA ASN A 3 22.09 5.04 -11.51
C ASN A 3 21.30 5.19 -10.20
N ARG A 4 21.73 4.48 -9.16
CA ARG A 4 21.46 4.90 -7.79
C ARG A 4 22.12 6.26 -7.60
N ASP A 5 21.40 7.20 -7.01
CA ASP A 5 22.04 8.34 -6.40
C ASP A 5 22.80 7.82 -5.17
N THR A 6 24.10 7.64 -5.33
CA THR A 6 24.95 7.02 -4.31
C THR A 6 25.10 7.89 -3.07
N ASP A 7 24.80 9.18 -3.17
CA ASP A 7 25.00 10.11 -2.05
C ASP A 7 23.92 10.01 -0.99
N TYR A 8 22.69 9.57 -1.37
CA TYR A 8 21.54 9.49 -0.45
C TYR A 8 20.85 8.13 -0.45
N GLY A 9 21.33 7.15 -1.19
CA GLY A 9 20.73 5.83 -1.30
C GLY A 9 19.32 5.84 -1.92
N MET A 10 18.98 6.90 -2.67
CA MET A 10 17.67 7.02 -3.31
C MET A 10 17.55 6.06 -4.50
N MET A 11 16.38 5.45 -4.61
CA MET A 11 16.03 4.55 -5.71
C MET A 11 15.10 5.27 -6.69
N ILE A 12 15.48 5.31 -7.95
CA ILE A 12 14.61 5.84 -9.01
C ILE A 12 13.62 4.76 -9.40
N ILE A 13 12.33 5.12 -9.46
CA ILE A 13 11.25 4.25 -9.93
C ILE A 13 11.01 4.54 -11.42
N PRO A 14 11.54 3.72 -12.33
CA PRO A 14 11.52 4.04 -13.76
C PRO A 14 10.13 4.13 -14.37
N GLY A 15 9.19 3.38 -13.81
CA GLY A 15 7.82 3.33 -14.31
C GLY A 15 6.94 4.51 -13.94
N LEU A 16 7.35 5.43 -13.06
CA LEU A 16 6.51 6.57 -12.66
C LEU A 16 6.23 7.52 -13.82
N ALA A 17 7.23 7.83 -14.63
CA ALA A 17 7.07 8.72 -15.77
C ALA A 17 6.45 8.03 -17.00
N TYR A 18 6.53 6.71 -17.06
CA TYR A 18 6.04 5.92 -18.18
C TYR A 18 5.78 4.48 -17.73
N ALA A 19 4.53 4.19 -17.39
CA ALA A 19 4.14 2.89 -16.86
C ALA A 19 3.25 2.11 -17.84
N ASP A 20 3.63 0.90 -18.16
CA ASP A 20 2.74 -0.04 -18.84
C ASP A 20 1.59 -0.40 -17.91
N THR A 21 0.37 -0.22 -18.40
CA THR A 21 -0.86 -0.49 -17.66
C THR A 21 -1.99 -0.87 -18.60
N ILE A 22 -3.20 -0.91 -18.10
CA ILE A 22 -4.41 -1.19 -18.89
C ILE A 22 -5.38 -0.01 -18.73
N GLY A 23 -5.86 0.50 -19.87
CA GLY A 23 -6.87 1.55 -19.87
C GLY A 23 -8.16 1.09 -19.20
N SER A 24 -8.74 1.96 -18.36
CA SER A 24 -9.94 1.62 -17.58
C SER A 24 -11.16 1.39 -18.47
N GLU A 25 -11.30 2.17 -19.55
CA GLU A 25 -12.39 2.06 -20.52
C GLU A 25 -12.02 1.19 -21.71
N SER A 26 -10.83 1.43 -22.30
CA SER A 26 -10.37 0.71 -23.49
C SER A 26 -10.12 -0.77 -23.24
N ARG A 27 -9.76 -1.13 -22.00
CA ARG A 27 -9.33 -2.48 -21.57
C ARG A 27 -8.14 -3.01 -22.37
N LYS A 28 -7.37 -2.12 -23.00
CA LYS A 28 -6.16 -2.43 -23.78
C LYS A 28 -4.92 -2.03 -22.99
N ILE A 29 -3.78 -2.60 -23.35
CA ILE A 29 -2.48 -2.15 -22.83
C ILE A 29 -2.24 -0.73 -23.32
N GLU A 30 -1.92 0.15 -22.40
CA GLU A 30 -1.65 1.58 -22.62
C GLU A 30 -0.49 2.01 -21.73
N ASN A 31 0.07 3.18 -22.03
CA ASN A 31 1.09 3.79 -21.19
C ASN A 31 0.49 4.94 -20.39
N CYS A 32 0.81 4.98 -19.12
CA CYS A 32 0.41 6.05 -18.23
C CYS A 32 1.62 6.92 -17.86
N THR A 33 1.47 8.25 -18.02
CA THR A 33 2.47 9.26 -17.62
C THR A 33 2.08 10.03 -16.38
N SER A 34 1.06 9.55 -15.65
CA SER A 34 0.45 10.25 -14.49
C SER A 34 0.32 9.32 -13.28
N MET A 35 1.26 8.38 -13.13
CA MET A 35 1.29 7.49 -11.96
C MET A 35 1.79 8.25 -10.74
N THR A 36 1.06 8.11 -9.64
CA THR A 36 1.39 8.70 -8.34
C THR A 36 1.69 7.57 -7.35
N PRO A 37 2.93 7.50 -6.81
CA PRO A 37 3.31 6.45 -5.87
C PRO A 37 2.55 6.60 -4.56
N GLN A 38 2.29 5.46 -3.91
CA GLN A 38 1.50 5.41 -2.67
C GLN A 38 2.16 4.52 -1.61
N GLY A 39 2.06 3.21 -1.74
CA GLY A 39 2.55 2.23 -0.77
C GLY A 39 3.92 1.68 -1.14
N LEU A 40 4.64 1.23 -0.14
CA LEU A 40 5.96 0.62 -0.26
C LEU A 40 6.01 -0.66 0.58
N ALA A 41 6.50 -1.75 -0.01
CA ALA A 41 6.89 -2.94 0.72
C ALA A 41 8.26 -3.43 0.22
N VAL A 42 9.13 -3.80 1.15
CA VAL A 42 10.50 -4.20 0.84
C VAL A 42 10.76 -5.60 1.37
N THR A 43 11.29 -6.45 0.52
CA THR A 43 11.80 -7.77 0.88
C THR A 43 13.30 -7.84 0.62
N LYS A 44 13.90 -8.98 0.86
CA LYS A 44 15.31 -9.20 0.53
C LYS A 44 15.58 -9.14 -0.97
N GLU A 45 14.64 -9.64 -1.78
CA GLU A 45 14.75 -9.77 -3.24
C GLU A 45 14.05 -8.63 -3.98
N TYR A 46 12.87 -8.23 -3.52
CA TYR A 46 12.00 -7.29 -4.23
C TYR A 46 11.63 -6.06 -3.42
N THR A 47 11.64 -4.92 -4.09
CA THR A 47 10.99 -3.69 -3.61
C THR A 47 9.74 -3.47 -4.45
N PHE A 48 8.59 -3.40 -3.78
CA PHE A 48 7.28 -3.16 -4.37
C PHE A 48 6.84 -1.73 -4.11
N VAL A 49 6.42 -1.01 -5.15
CA VAL A 49 5.89 0.34 -5.03
C VAL A 49 4.54 0.40 -5.74
N SER A 50 3.47 0.60 -5.00
CA SER A 50 2.15 0.81 -5.60
C SER A 50 2.01 2.22 -6.13
N ALA A 51 1.23 2.37 -7.21
CA ALA A 51 0.90 3.68 -7.77
C ALA A 51 -0.48 3.64 -8.42
N TYR A 52 -1.17 4.78 -8.38
CA TYR A 52 -2.44 4.95 -9.08
C TYR A 52 -2.33 6.04 -10.16
N CYS A 53 -3.15 5.93 -11.19
CA CYS A 53 -3.25 6.96 -12.22
C CYS A 53 -4.02 8.18 -11.69
N LYS A 54 -3.37 9.36 -11.58
CA LYS A 54 -3.98 10.60 -11.10
C LYS A 54 -5.22 11.00 -11.90
N THR A 55 -5.26 10.69 -13.19
CA THR A 55 -6.41 10.98 -14.08
C THR A 55 -7.49 9.90 -14.06
N LYS A 56 -7.26 8.78 -13.37
CA LYS A 56 -8.15 7.59 -13.30
C LYS A 56 -8.46 6.93 -14.65
N LYS A 57 -7.76 7.31 -15.71
CA LYS A 57 -7.94 6.72 -17.05
C LYS A 57 -7.33 5.33 -17.16
N HIS A 58 -6.40 4.98 -16.27
CA HIS A 58 -5.66 3.72 -16.28
C HIS A 58 -5.80 3.00 -14.93
N LYS A 59 -5.66 1.70 -14.98
CA LYS A 59 -5.62 0.86 -13.77
C LYS A 59 -4.38 1.16 -12.95
N SER A 60 -4.52 1.00 -11.63
CA SER A 60 -3.42 1.12 -10.69
C SER A 60 -2.41 -0.01 -10.89
N VAL A 61 -1.18 0.22 -10.46
CA VAL A 61 -0.06 -0.70 -10.68
C VAL A 61 0.75 -0.91 -9.42
N ILE A 62 1.55 -1.97 -9.41
CA ILE A 62 2.67 -2.16 -8.49
C ILE A 62 3.93 -2.33 -9.34
N PHE A 63 4.91 -1.45 -9.14
CA PHE A 63 6.23 -1.60 -9.71
C PHE A 63 7.02 -2.59 -8.86
N VAL A 64 7.69 -3.53 -9.52
CA VAL A 64 8.58 -4.50 -8.91
C VAL A 64 10.00 -4.14 -9.29
N LEU A 65 10.83 -3.90 -8.30
CA LEU A 65 12.25 -3.60 -8.45
C LEU A 65 13.08 -4.64 -7.71
N ASP A 66 14.26 -4.88 -8.19
CA ASP A 66 15.28 -5.64 -7.45
C ASP A 66 15.76 -4.80 -6.25
N THR A 67 15.69 -5.33 -5.05
CA THR A 67 16.02 -4.58 -3.83
C THR A 67 17.50 -4.22 -3.73
N GLN A 68 18.38 -5.08 -4.22
CA GLN A 68 19.83 -4.87 -4.08
C GLN A 68 20.35 -3.86 -5.09
N THR A 69 19.85 -3.91 -6.33
CA THR A 69 20.34 -3.09 -7.44
C THR A 69 19.46 -1.87 -7.72
N GLY A 70 18.22 -1.87 -7.22
CA GLY A 70 17.21 -0.86 -7.54
C GLY A 70 16.73 -0.92 -8.99
N GLN A 71 17.06 -1.98 -9.74
CA GLN A 71 16.64 -2.10 -11.12
C GLN A 71 15.16 -2.47 -11.23
N TYR A 72 14.48 -1.85 -12.19
CA TYR A 72 13.10 -2.19 -12.53
C TYR A 72 13.04 -3.59 -13.16
N ILE A 73 12.13 -4.41 -12.65
CA ILE A 73 11.88 -5.77 -13.15
C ILE A 73 10.62 -5.80 -14.01
N LYS A 74 9.47 -5.40 -13.45
CA LYS A 74 8.17 -5.41 -14.14
C LYS A 74 7.14 -4.53 -13.45
N THR A 75 6.01 -4.36 -14.14
CA THR A 75 4.80 -3.73 -13.59
C THR A 75 3.70 -4.78 -13.45
N LEU A 76 3.07 -4.83 -12.28
CA LEU A 76 1.86 -5.60 -12.04
C LEU A 76 0.66 -4.66 -12.19
N VAL A 77 -0.25 -4.94 -13.11
CA VAL A 77 -1.47 -4.13 -13.28
C VAL A 77 -2.56 -4.67 -12.37
N LEU A 78 -3.11 -3.82 -11.49
CA LEU A 78 -4.16 -4.19 -10.56
C LEU A 78 -5.54 -4.26 -11.25
N LYS A 79 -6.52 -4.84 -10.56
CA LYS A 79 -7.87 -5.07 -11.10
C LYS A 79 -8.61 -3.77 -11.45
N ASP A 80 -8.34 -2.69 -10.74
CA ASP A 80 -9.12 -1.46 -10.75
C ASP A 80 -8.24 -0.19 -10.67
N THR A 81 -8.86 0.96 -10.38
CA THR A 81 -8.23 2.28 -10.22
C THR A 81 -8.10 2.69 -8.75
N THR A 82 -7.98 1.73 -7.84
CA THR A 82 -7.81 1.97 -6.41
C THR A 82 -6.57 2.82 -6.12
N HIS A 83 -6.58 3.58 -5.04
CA HIS A 83 -5.38 4.31 -4.58
C HIS A 83 -4.21 3.36 -4.25
N ALA A 84 -4.52 2.11 -3.84
CA ALA A 84 -3.52 1.12 -3.44
C ALA A 84 -2.52 1.67 -2.39
N GLY A 85 -3.02 2.48 -1.44
CA GLY A 85 -2.21 3.22 -0.48
C GLY A 85 -1.42 2.35 0.50
N GLY A 86 -1.99 1.21 0.87
CA GLY A 86 -1.32 0.23 1.73
C GLY A 86 -0.67 -0.89 0.93
N LEU A 87 0.57 -1.22 1.27
CA LEU A 87 1.31 -2.34 0.71
C LEU A 87 2.14 -2.99 1.81
N ALA A 88 2.01 -4.31 2.01
CA ALA A 88 2.77 -5.04 3.00
C ALA A 88 3.10 -6.46 2.51
N TYR A 89 4.28 -6.97 2.85
CA TYR A 89 4.71 -8.30 2.43
C TYR A 89 4.82 -9.23 3.64
N ASP A 90 4.08 -10.33 3.59
CA ASP A 90 4.19 -11.44 4.54
C ASP A 90 5.35 -12.35 4.13
N THR A 91 6.49 -12.16 4.79
CA THR A 91 7.70 -12.95 4.52
C THR A 91 7.57 -14.41 4.91
N LYS A 92 6.70 -14.75 5.86
CA LYS A 92 6.47 -16.10 6.32
C LYS A 92 5.76 -16.95 5.26
N ASN A 93 4.78 -16.34 4.58
CA ASN A 93 3.93 -17.03 3.61
C ASN A 93 4.23 -16.65 2.15
N ASN A 94 5.15 -15.73 1.90
CA ASN A 94 5.48 -15.17 0.57
C ASN A 94 4.26 -14.58 -0.14
N VAL A 95 3.56 -13.69 0.55
CA VAL A 95 2.32 -13.06 0.08
C VAL A 95 2.43 -11.55 0.18
N LEU A 96 2.15 -10.86 -0.91
CA LEU A 96 2.03 -9.40 -0.96
C LEU A 96 0.57 -9.00 -0.77
N TRP A 97 0.31 -8.16 0.23
CA TRP A 97 -0.99 -7.57 0.51
C TRP A 97 -1.06 -6.15 0.00
N VAL A 98 -2.21 -5.76 -0.56
CA VAL A 98 -2.47 -4.42 -1.09
C VAL A 98 -3.85 -3.93 -0.70
N SER A 99 -3.95 -2.65 -0.34
CA SER A 99 -5.23 -1.97 -0.13
C SER A 99 -6.07 -2.01 -1.41
N SER A 100 -7.32 -2.41 -1.28
CA SER A 100 -8.25 -2.57 -2.38
C SER A 100 -9.67 -2.18 -1.96
N TYR A 101 -10.64 -2.45 -2.81
CA TYR A 101 -12.05 -2.42 -2.45
C TYR A 101 -12.78 -3.58 -3.12
N MET A 102 -13.87 -4.01 -2.50
CA MET A 102 -14.86 -4.90 -3.10
C MET A 102 -16.08 -4.10 -3.53
N ILE A 103 -16.79 -4.62 -4.51
CA ILE A 103 -18.14 -4.15 -4.83
C ILE A 103 -19.09 -4.96 -3.95
N ASP A 104 -19.89 -4.25 -3.15
CA ASP A 104 -20.98 -4.85 -2.43
C ASP A 104 -22.18 -4.99 -3.38
N GLU A 105 -22.53 -6.21 -3.71
CA GLU A 105 -23.64 -6.47 -4.63
C GLU A 105 -25.01 -6.31 -3.93
N ASP A 106 -25.02 -6.41 -2.60
CA ASP A 106 -26.22 -6.32 -1.78
C ASP A 106 -26.58 -4.87 -1.42
N GLU A 107 -25.61 -3.93 -1.41
CA GLU A 107 -25.81 -2.53 -1.07
C GLU A 107 -25.61 -1.59 -2.28
N ASP A 108 -26.47 -1.71 -3.29
CA ASP A 108 -26.49 -0.85 -4.48
C ASP A 108 -25.10 -0.66 -5.13
N ARG A 109 -24.29 -1.74 -5.13
CA ARG A 109 -22.95 -1.78 -5.69
C ARG A 109 -21.99 -0.76 -5.04
N SER A 110 -22.19 -0.46 -3.78
CA SER A 110 -21.29 0.37 -2.99
C SER A 110 -19.87 -0.25 -2.93
N ARG A 111 -18.87 0.59 -2.64
CA ARG A 111 -17.49 0.11 -2.46
C ARG A 111 -17.25 -0.17 -0.98
N LYS A 112 -16.89 -1.41 -0.64
CA LYS A 112 -16.40 -1.78 0.68
C LYS A 112 -14.87 -1.78 0.71
N ALA A 113 -14.32 -1.20 1.75
CA ALA A 113 -12.89 -1.26 2.00
C ALA A 113 -12.45 -2.72 2.15
N SER A 114 -11.34 -3.04 1.53
CA SER A 114 -10.79 -4.38 1.57
C SER A 114 -9.27 -4.37 1.41
N ILE A 115 -8.69 -5.51 1.66
CA ILE A 115 -7.29 -5.81 1.34
C ILE A 115 -7.25 -7.05 0.45
N SER A 116 -6.42 -7.04 -0.56
CA SER A 116 -6.25 -8.15 -1.49
C SER A 116 -4.85 -8.72 -1.41
N CYS A 117 -4.69 -10.00 -1.66
CA CYS A 117 -3.39 -10.65 -1.61
C CYS A 117 -2.96 -11.25 -2.96
N LEU A 118 -1.66 -11.21 -3.19
CA LEU A 118 -0.95 -11.76 -4.33
C LEU A 118 0.12 -12.72 -3.83
N THR A 119 0.14 -13.95 -4.33
CA THR A 119 1.23 -14.88 -4.02
C THR A 119 2.48 -14.54 -4.82
N LEU A 120 3.67 -14.81 -4.28
CA LEU A 120 4.93 -14.57 -4.98
C LEU A 120 4.96 -15.32 -6.33
N ASP A 121 4.49 -16.54 -6.39
CA ASP A 121 4.37 -17.33 -7.62
C ASP A 121 3.53 -16.59 -8.70
N SER A 122 2.41 -15.96 -8.31
CA SER A 122 1.57 -15.19 -9.23
C SER A 122 2.26 -13.91 -9.70
N ILE A 123 3.05 -13.27 -8.85
CA ILE A 123 3.85 -12.08 -9.17
C ILE A 123 4.95 -12.43 -10.17
N GLU A 124 5.70 -13.50 -9.92
CA GLU A 124 6.80 -13.93 -10.78
C GLU A 124 6.33 -14.34 -12.18
N LYS A 125 5.19 -15.04 -12.27
CA LYS A 125 4.60 -15.50 -13.54
C LYS A 125 3.83 -14.42 -14.31
N TYR A 126 3.53 -13.28 -13.66
CA TYR A 126 2.75 -12.22 -14.29
C TYR A 126 3.54 -11.52 -15.39
N ASP A 127 2.85 -11.29 -16.53
CA ASP A 127 3.35 -10.50 -17.66
C ASP A 127 2.23 -9.56 -18.13
N VAL A 128 2.49 -8.26 -18.15
CA VAL A 128 1.58 -7.23 -18.63
C VAL A 128 1.21 -7.42 -20.13
N ALA A 129 2.09 -8.02 -20.91
CA ALA A 129 1.84 -8.33 -22.33
C ALA A 129 0.62 -9.24 -22.55
N GLN A 130 0.16 -9.96 -21.52
CA GLN A 130 -1.07 -10.74 -21.59
C GLN A 130 -2.35 -9.86 -21.68
N GLY A 131 -2.25 -8.55 -21.47
CA GLY A 131 -3.36 -7.61 -21.56
C GLY A 131 -4.44 -7.79 -20.48
N LYS A 132 -4.10 -8.42 -19.36
CA LYS A 132 -5.03 -8.69 -18.25
C LYS A 132 -4.44 -8.22 -16.92
N PRO A 133 -5.27 -7.71 -15.99
CA PRO A 133 -4.82 -7.44 -14.63
C PRO A 133 -4.32 -8.71 -13.94
N ILE A 134 -3.39 -8.53 -12.98
CA ILE A 134 -2.99 -9.64 -12.11
C ILE A 134 -4.18 -10.11 -11.28
N LYS A 135 -4.31 -11.42 -11.12
CA LYS A 135 -5.41 -12.02 -10.37
C LYS A 135 -5.05 -12.05 -8.89
N TYR A 136 -5.89 -11.42 -8.06
CA TYR A 136 -5.79 -11.59 -6.60
C TYR A 136 -6.05 -13.05 -6.21
N ARG A 137 -5.28 -13.56 -5.28
CA ARG A 137 -5.51 -14.88 -4.67
C ARG A 137 -6.77 -14.84 -3.81
N ASN A 138 -6.94 -13.76 -3.06
CA ASN A 138 -8.12 -13.51 -2.23
C ASN A 138 -8.29 -12.00 -2.02
N THR A 139 -9.49 -11.61 -1.58
CA THR A 139 -9.84 -10.25 -1.17
C THR A 139 -10.67 -10.36 0.11
N CYS A 140 -10.25 -9.69 1.17
CA CYS A 140 -10.86 -9.73 2.48
C CYS A 140 -11.42 -8.34 2.84
N SER A 141 -12.63 -8.30 3.40
CA SER A 141 -13.23 -7.07 3.92
C SER A 141 -12.50 -6.63 5.19
N VAL A 142 -12.50 -5.33 5.44
CA VAL A 142 -12.07 -4.71 6.70
C VAL A 142 -13.17 -3.78 7.19
N MET A 143 -13.19 -3.49 8.49
CA MET A 143 -14.26 -2.72 9.15
C MET A 143 -14.35 -1.24 8.76
N PHE A 144 -13.43 -0.72 7.95
CA PHE A 144 -13.30 0.71 7.66
C PHE A 144 -14.05 1.14 6.38
N PRO A 145 -14.34 2.45 6.23
CA PRO A 145 -14.92 2.98 4.98
C PRO A 145 -13.90 3.01 3.83
N ALA A 146 -12.60 2.95 4.13
CA ALA A 146 -11.51 2.91 3.17
C ALA A 146 -10.28 2.23 3.81
N THR A 147 -9.36 1.72 3.02
CA THR A 147 -8.06 1.21 3.49
C THR A 147 -6.97 2.04 2.85
N SER A 148 -6.29 2.86 3.64
CA SER A 148 -5.27 3.78 3.14
C SER A 148 -3.85 3.28 3.36
N PHE A 149 -3.62 2.50 4.39
CA PHE A 149 -2.32 1.90 4.71
C PHE A 149 -2.52 0.54 5.38
N ILE A 150 -1.54 -0.32 5.23
CA ILE A 150 -1.44 -1.63 5.88
C ILE A 150 0.00 -1.90 6.27
N THR A 151 0.21 -2.65 7.34
CA THR A 151 1.50 -3.23 7.72
C THR A 151 1.30 -4.61 8.30
N ILE A 152 2.38 -5.38 8.42
CA ILE A 152 2.35 -6.72 8.99
C ILE A 152 3.36 -6.79 10.15
N TYR A 153 2.91 -7.31 11.27
CA TYR A 153 3.74 -7.60 12.41
C TYR A 153 3.20 -8.81 13.17
N ASP A 154 4.08 -9.72 13.54
CA ASP A 154 3.81 -10.91 14.37
C ASP A 154 2.56 -11.72 13.96
N GLY A 155 2.45 -12.00 12.65
CA GLY A 155 1.34 -12.79 12.10
C GLY A 155 0.02 -12.06 11.96
N HIS A 156 -0.01 -10.76 12.23
CA HIS A 156 -1.19 -9.91 12.06
C HIS A 156 -0.96 -8.86 10.97
N ILE A 157 -2.03 -8.53 10.25
CA ILE A 157 -2.09 -7.38 9.36
C ILE A 157 -2.82 -6.24 10.08
N TYR A 158 -2.17 -5.11 10.16
CA TYR A 158 -2.74 -3.87 10.69
C TYR A 158 -3.19 -3.03 9.51
N ALA A 159 -4.45 -2.66 9.49
CA ALA A 159 -5.05 -1.83 8.46
C ALA A 159 -5.65 -0.57 9.09
N GLY A 160 -5.67 0.52 8.33
CA GLY A 160 -6.31 1.75 8.79
C GLY A 160 -6.64 2.69 7.65
N TYR A 161 -7.28 3.80 7.97
CA TYR A 161 -7.70 4.76 6.96
C TYR A 161 -7.28 6.19 7.30
N TRP A 162 -7.05 6.97 6.24
CA TRP A 162 -6.64 8.37 6.33
C TRP A 162 -7.84 9.29 6.55
N ARG A 163 -7.66 10.32 7.38
CA ARG A 163 -8.60 11.45 7.54
C ARG A 163 -7.90 12.77 7.33
N LYS A 164 -8.56 13.69 6.62
CA LYS A 164 -8.03 14.99 6.27
C LYS A 164 -7.84 15.93 7.48
N ASP A 165 -8.80 15.90 8.39
CA ASP A 165 -8.79 16.79 9.56
C ASP A 165 -7.71 16.34 10.56
N LYS A 166 -6.75 17.24 10.85
CA LYS A 166 -5.66 16.98 11.77
C LYS A 166 -6.09 16.86 13.25
N ASN A 167 -7.23 17.44 13.58
CA ASN A 167 -7.78 17.43 14.95
C ASN A 167 -8.75 16.28 15.17
N SER A 168 -9.05 15.49 14.13
CA SER A 168 -9.87 14.29 14.26
C SER A 168 -9.00 13.05 14.44
N TYR A 169 -9.55 12.06 15.10
CA TYR A 169 -8.97 10.72 15.14
C TYR A 169 -9.44 9.89 13.95
N SER A 170 -8.58 9.03 13.46
CA SER A 170 -8.90 7.93 12.59
C SER A 170 -8.82 6.63 13.37
N MET A 171 -8.87 5.50 12.71
CA MET A 171 -8.78 4.18 13.34
C MET A 171 -7.85 3.27 12.55
N ALA A 172 -7.23 2.36 13.27
CA ALA A 172 -6.58 1.18 12.74
C ALA A 172 -7.08 -0.06 13.50
N ALA A 173 -7.00 -1.21 12.86
CA ALA A 173 -7.32 -2.50 13.46
C ALA A 173 -6.35 -3.57 13.00
N SER A 174 -6.16 -4.58 13.84
CA SER A 174 -5.37 -5.77 13.54
C SER A 174 -6.28 -6.95 13.23
N TYR A 175 -5.79 -7.82 12.35
CA TYR A 175 -6.46 -9.06 11.94
C TYR A 175 -5.42 -10.17 11.88
N GLU A 176 -5.70 -11.34 12.43
CA GLU A 176 -4.83 -12.50 12.29
C GLU A 176 -4.72 -12.95 10.83
N ILE A 177 -3.51 -13.20 10.37
CA ILE A 177 -3.26 -13.78 9.04
C ILE A 177 -3.47 -15.28 9.12
N VAL A 178 -4.42 -15.79 8.34
CA VAL A 178 -4.84 -17.19 8.34
C VAL A 178 -4.71 -17.84 6.95
N ASN A 179 -5.08 -19.11 6.84
CA ASN A 179 -5.09 -19.86 5.58
C ASN A 179 -3.77 -19.77 4.77
N GLY A 180 -2.64 -19.92 5.47
CA GLY A 180 -1.33 -19.86 4.82
C GLY A 180 -1.01 -18.51 4.20
N GLY A 181 -1.41 -17.42 4.84
CA GLY A 181 -1.12 -16.05 4.40
C GLY A 181 -2.08 -15.49 3.37
N THR A 182 -3.15 -16.19 3.02
CA THR A 182 -4.05 -15.79 1.93
C THR A 182 -5.42 -15.30 2.39
N ALA A 183 -5.66 -15.23 3.70
CA ALA A 183 -6.87 -14.67 4.29
C ALA A 183 -6.52 -14.01 5.63
N ILE A 184 -7.46 -13.24 6.16
CA ILE A 184 -7.41 -12.69 7.52
C ILE A 184 -8.61 -13.23 8.32
N SER A 185 -8.56 -13.09 9.66
CA SER A 185 -9.71 -13.34 10.54
C SER A 185 -10.93 -12.54 10.08
N SER A 186 -12.13 -13.06 10.34
CA SER A 186 -13.39 -12.41 9.94
C SER A 186 -13.72 -11.19 10.79
N GLU A 187 -13.19 -11.16 12.00
CA GLU A 187 -13.32 -10.07 12.96
C GLU A 187 -11.92 -9.53 13.27
N GLU A 188 -11.85 -8.27 13.65
CA GLU A 188 -10.62 -7.69 14.15
C GLU A 188 -10.27 -8.24 15.55
N ASP A 189 -8.98 -8.41 15.80
CA ASP A 189 -8.49 -8.79 17.13
C ASP A 189 -8.42 -7.57 18.05
N GLU A 190 -8.04 -6.42 17.50
CA GLU A 190 -7.93 -5.16 18.21
C GLU A 190 -8.24 -4.00 17.26
N ALA A 191 -8.95 -2.98 17.77
CA ALA A 191 -9.16 -1.72 17.07
C ALA A 191 -8.80 -0.55 17.98
N PHE A 192 -8.09 0.45 17.46
CA PHE A 192 -7.60 1.58 18.22
C PHE A 192 -7.64 2.90 17.43
N TYR A 193 -7.74 4.02 18.17
CA TYR A 193 -7.69 5.33 17.56
C TYR A 193 -6.26 5.74 17.21
N ILE A 194 -6.11 6.40 16.08
CA ILE A 194 -4.84 6.94 15.59
C ILE A 194 -5.00 8.42 15.23
N PRO A 195 -3.92 9.19 15.16
CA PRO A 195 -3.97 10.59 14.73
C PRO A 195 -4.58 10.75 13.33
N GLY A 196 -5.18 11.91 13.05
CA GLY A 196 -5.54 12.29 11.70
C GLY A 196 -4.30 12.43 10.80
N ARG A 197 -4.49 12.28 9.48
CA ARG A 197 -3.45 12.44 8.44
C ARG A 197 -2.33 11.39 8.46
N VAL A 198 -2.52 10.28 9.14
CA VAL A 198 -1.59 9.14 9.06
C VAL A 198 -1.57 8.60 7.62
N GLN A 199 -0.40 8.59 7.00
CA GLN A 199 -0.15 8.08 5.66
C GLN A 199 0.39 6.65 5.68
N GLY A 200 1.01 6.25 6.78
CA GLY A 200 1.55 4.92 7.00
C GLY A 200 1.68 4.60 8.48
N LEU A 201 1.61 3.32 8.78
CA LEU A 201 1.75 2.78 10.11
C LEU A 201 2.72 1.61 10.08
N GLN A 202 3.57 1.51 11.08
CA GLN A 202 4.42 0.37 11.34
C GLN A 202 4.30 -0.03 12.79
N VAL A 203 4.18 -1.32 13.05
CA VAL A 203 4.25 -1.90 14.40
C VAL A 203 5.58 -2.61 14.55
N TYR A 204 6.27 -2.39 15.65
CA TYR A 204 7.51 -3.08 15.99
C TYR A 204 7.65 -3.21 17.50
N LYS A 205 7.60 -4.44 18.01
CA LYS A 205 7.59 -4.73 19.46
C LYS A 205 6.45 -3.97 20.15
N ASN A 206 6.79 -3.16 21.13
CA ASN A 206 5.89 -2.30 21.90
C ASN A 206 5.73 -0.89 21.30
N GLU A 207 6.14 -0.67 20.07
CA GLU A 207 6.05 0.65 19.41
C GLU A 207 5.10 0.62 18.22
N ILE A 208 4.26 1.66 18.11
CA ILE A 208 3.47 1.96 16.94
C ILE A 208 4.01 3.26 16.34
N ILE A 209 4.47 3.20 15.11
CA ILE A 209 5.12 4.30 14.40
C ILE A 209 4.16 4.82 13.34
N PHE A 210 3.85 6.11 13.38
CA PHE A 210 2.97 6.79 12.44
C PHE A 210 3.76 7.74 11.55
N SER A 211 3.59 7.64 10.25
CA SER A 211 4.02 8.66 9.28
C SER A 211 2.84 9.60 9.01
N ILE A 212 3.00 10.88 9.32
CA ILE A 212 1.93 11.88 9.25
C ILE A 212 2.34 13.01 8.32
N SER A 213 1.54 13.25 7.27
CA SER A 213 1.84 14.26 6.26
C SER A 213 0.56 14.70 5.52
N TYR A 214 0.43 16.00 5.23
CA TYR A 214 -0.62 16.50 4.34
C TYR A 214 -0.32 17.92 3.83
N GLY A 215 -0.36 18.10 2.49
CA GLY A 215 -0.18 19.40 1.84
C GLY A 215 1.14 20.05 2.22
N ILE A 216 1.08 21.34 2.56
CA ILE A 216 2.23 22.16 2.97
C ILE A 216 2.56 22.08 4.47
N ASP A 217 1.75 21.36 5.26
CA ASP A 217 2.01 21.21 6.68
C ASP A 217 3.27 20.36 6.91
N GLU A 218 3.91 20.53 8.05
CA GLU A 218 5.09 19.76 8.43
C GLU A 218 4.80 18.26 8.46
N SER A 219 5.68 17.51 7.81
CA SER A 219 5.68 16.05 7.88
C SER A 219 6.42 15.60 9.13
N ARG A 220 5.87 14.60 9.83
CA ARG A 220 6.46 14.09 11.06
C ARG A 220 6.28 12.59 11.20
N ILE A 221 7.15 11.99 11.98
CA ILE A 221 6.98 10.65 12.52
C ILE A 221 6.57 10.78 13.99
N GLU A 222 5.53 10.09 14.38
CA GLU A 222 5.16 9.90 15.78
C GLU A 222 5.39 8.46 16.17
N VAL A 223 5.96 8.23 17.35
CA VAL A 223 6.19 6.91 17.93
C VAL A 223 5.42 6.83 19.25
N TYR A 224 4.49 5.91 19.31
CA TYR A 224 3.72 5.61 20.51
C TYR A 224 4.24 4.30 21.13
N ASP A 225 4.71 4.38 22.34
CA ASP A 225 5.14 3.24 23.15
C ASP A 225 3.91 2.68 23.91
N THR A 226 3.52 1.45 23.60
CA THR A 226 2.31 0.81 24.16
C THR A 226 2.46 0.42 25.61
N ASP A 227 3.69 0.18 26.11
CA ASP A 227 3.94 -0.21 27.49
C ASP A 227 3.86 1.00 28.43
N THR A 228 4.38 2.13 27.98
CA THR A 228 4.47 3.35 28.80
C THR A 228 3.39 4.38 28.49
N GLY A 229 2.69 4.23 27.37
CA GLY A 229 1.73 5.22 26.86
C GLY A 229 2.39 6.52 26.38
N LYS A 230 3.71 6.55 26.20
CA LYS A 230 4.46 7.74 25.82
C LYS A 230 4.42 7.97 24.32
N LEU A 231 4.10 9.19 23.90
CA LEU A 231 4.21 9.65 22.54
C LEU A 231 5.47 10.51 22.35
N SER A 232 6.26 10.21 21.36
CA SER A 232 7.40 11.03 20.90
C SER A 232 7.20 11.41 19.43
N SER A 233 7.77 12.56 19.01
CA SER A 233 7.60 13.08 17.66
C SER A 233 8.90 13.66 17.13
N VAL A 234 9.15 13.42 15.83
CA VAL A 234 10.26 13.99 15.07
C VAL A 234 9.71 14.63 13.80
N ASN A 235 9.99 15.92 13.59
CA ASN A 235 9.58 16.67 12.41
C ASN A 235 10.66 16.53 11.31
N TYR A 236 10.21 16.34 10.06
CA TYR A 236 11.08 16.23 8.88
C TYR A 236 11.01 17.43 7.93
N GLY A 237 10.38 18.52 8.37
CA GLY A 237 10.16 19.72 7.56
C GLY A 237 8.87 19.68 6.74
N THR A 238 8.67 20.72 5.94
CA THR A 238 7.50 20.85 5.07
C THR A 238 7.72 20.13 3.76
N ARG A 239 6.67 19.52 3.21
CA ARG A 239 6.68 19.02 1.85
C ARG A 239 6.82 20.21 0.91
N SER A 240 7.90 20.26 0.10
CA SER A 240 7.99 21.21 -1.01
C SER A 240 7.00 20.76 -2.08
N GLU A 241 5.91 21.49 -2.27
CA GLU A 241 5.11 21.38 -3.49
C GLU A 241 5.84 22.15 -4.59
N GLU A 242 6.45 21.44 -5.51
CA GLU A 242 6.74 21.89 -6.86
C GLU A 242 5.67 21.37 -7.83
#